data_97a22b4d01fb0bd2be7eace2bb88e283
#
_entry.id   97a22b4d01fb0bd2be7eace2bb88e283
#
_cell.length_a   1.000
_cell.length_b   1.000
_cell.length_c   1.000
_cell.angle_alpha   90.00
_cell.angle_beta   90.00
_cell.angle_gamma   90.00
#
_symmetry.space_group_name_H-M   'P 1'
#
loop_
_entity.id
_entity.type
_entity.pdbx_description
1 polymer ?
#
loop_
_entity_poly.entity_id
_entity_poly.type
_entity_poly.pdbx_seq_one_letter_code
_entity_poly.pdbx_strand_id
1 'polypeptide(L)'
;AAREALAQAESSGDDMRLAQAHANLAELNEGAIVAKARTILAGLGFSQADTDRPVYDFSGGWRNRIALARALMCPADLLLLDEPTNHLDIDSLIWLENWLHRVEATVVIISHDREFLDRSINTIWSIEDGTICRYAGNYSSFEDQRIEKLRLQDAAARAYEREASHLTSFIERFRAKATKARQAQSRIKMLEKLKAVEPVRAKREWRFEFPKPVRLPEHLVDTENLRLGYGDRTIIDRVTLCIRSGERYGILGVNGAGKSTLVKGIVGDLAPMGGELRRGQGLEIGYFAQHQLDQLRPDETPLEHMRRLAPDVREQELRDYLGIYRFSGDFASALVGPMSGGEKARLALALLAWKKPNLLVLDEPTNHLDMETREALTMALSTYEGAVLIVSHDRHLLRATTEQLILVHDGLVQPYDGDLDDYAQLVLEHRRTTVAAEKAAAQVDKEPSVNRKEARRQEAQERQRIAALRKPLQKELAKVEKQLAEKNEALKVLSDRLADGDFYTSTDQEEVARVLREHGELKPIVEALEMRWLELS
;
A
#
# COMPACT_ATOMS: atom_id res chain seq x y z
N ALA A 1 -18.85 26.77 9.71
CA ALA A 1 -19.45 27.16 11.00
C ALA A 1 -18.78 28.40 11.60
N ALA A 2 -17.47 28.40 12.00
CA ALA A 2 -16.86 29.58 12.64
C ALA A 2 -16.78 30.80 11.70
N ARG A 3 -16.38 30.60 10.41
CA ARG A 3 -16.42 31.68 9.39
C ARG A 3 -17.82 32.14 9.05
N GLU A 4 -18.80 31.26 9.02
CA GLU A 4 -20.19 31.60 8.81
C GLU A 4 -20.75 32.41 9.99
N ALA A 5 -20.37 32.04 11.23
CA ALA A 5 -20.71 32.79 12.41
C ALA A 5 -20.08 34.21 12.39
N LEU A 6 -18.83 34.35 11.90
CA LEU A 6 -18.20 35.64 11.70
C LEU A 6 -18.94 36.47 10.64
N ALA A 7 -19.22 35.92 9.47
CA ALA A 7 -19.93 36.60 8.40
C ALA A 7 -21.36 37.04 8.85
N GLN A 8 -22.04 36.20 9.62
CA GLN A 8 -23.32 36.55 10.23
C GLN A 8 -23.20 37.66 11.29
N ALA A 9 -22.14 37.62 12.12
CA ALA A 9 -21.88 38.67 13.09
C ALA A 9 -21.53 40.01 12.42
N GLU A 10 -20.72 39.99 11.35
CA GLU A 10 -20.41 41.17 10.52
C GLU A 10 -21.67 41.75 9.87
N SER A 11 -22.59 40.91 9.39
CA SER A 11 -23.85 41.36 8.77
C SER A 11 -24.89 41.88 9.80
N SER A 12 -24.81 41.42 11.05
CA SER A 12 -25.76 41.83 12.12
C SER A 12 -25.38 43.13 12.83
N GLY A 13 -24.13 43.61 12.68
CA GLY A 13 -23.63 44.81 13.34
C GLY A 13 -23.56 44.72 14.88
N ASP A 14 -23.55 43.49 15.41
CA ASP A 14 -23.46 43.22 16.86
C ASP A 14 -22.00 43.06 17.27
N ASP A 15 -21.41 44.09 17.85
CA ASP A 15 -20.01 44.16 18.25
C ASP A 15 -19.62 43.04 19.23
N MET A 16 -20.54 42.57 20.08
CA MET A 16 -20.27 41.52 21.05
C MET A 16 -20.20 40.15 20.39
N ARG A 17 -21.09 39.87 19.43
CA ARG A 17 -21.04 38.63 18.58
C ARG A 17 -19.82 38.64 17.69
N LEU A 18 -19.45 39.80 17.14
CA LEU A 18 -18.25 39.95 16.31
C LEU A 18 -16.99 39.67 17.12
N ALA A 19 -16.86 40.23 18.33
CA ALA A 19 -15.75 39.95 19.23
C ALA A 19 -15.66 38.46 19.63
N GLN A 20 -16.79 37.83 19.92
CA GLN A 20 -16.87 36.40 20.26
C GLN A 20 -16.50 35.53 19.06
N ALA A 21 -16.95 35.86 17.85
CA ALA A 21 -16.62 35.14 16.64
C ALA A 21 -15.12 35.24 16.29
N HIS A 22 -14.53 36.44 16.49
CA HIS A 22 -13.08 36.60 16.34
C HIS A 22 -12.28 35.84 17.42
N ALA A 23 -12.72 35.81 18.66
CA ALA A 23 -12.09 35.02 19.72
C ALA A 23 -12.12 33.51 19.39
N ASN A 24 -13.26 32.99 18.98
CA ASN A 24 -13.42 31.60 18.59
C ASN A 24 -12.53 31.23 17.37
N LEU A 25 -12.37 32.14 16.40
CA LEU A 25 -11.47 31.93 15.25
C LEU A 25 -10.00 31.97 15.68
N ALA A 26 -9.65 32.83 16.61
CA ALA A 26 -8.28 32.91 17.16
C ALA A 26 -7.93 31.67 17.98
N GLU A 27 -8.85 31.15 18.80
CA GLU A 27 -8.68 29.88 19.53
C GLU A 27 -8.49 28.67 18.59
N LEU A 28 -9.21 28.64 17.47
CA LEU A 28 -9.08 27.58 16.44
C LEU A 28 -7.76 27.63 15.69
N ASN A 29 -6.93 28.66 15.85
CA ASN A 29 -5.66 28.86 15.13
C ASN A 29 -5.81 28.60 13.62
N GLU A 30 -6.76 29.30 12.99
CA GLU A 30 -7.18 29.09 11.60
C GLU A 30 -5.99 29.01 10.63
N GLY A 31 -4.96 29.81 10.83
CA GLY A 31 -3.75 29.81 10.02
C GLY A 31 -3.02 28.48 10.05
N ALA A 32 -2.94 27.83 11.21
CA ALA A 32 -2.32 26.52 11.35
C ALA A 32 -3.15 25.40 10.69
N ILE A 33 -4.49 25.47 10.82
CA ILE A 33 -5.39 24.50 10.17
C ILE A 33 -5.29 24.61 8.65
N VAL A 34 -5.32 25.81 8.09
CA VAL A 34 -5.18 26.03 6.64
C VAL A 34 -3.80 25.58 6.16
N ALA A 35 -2.74 25.86 6.90
CA ALA A 35 -1.40 25.41 6.56
C ALA A 35 -1.30 23.87 6.58
N LYS A 36 -1.89 23.22 7.59
CA LYS A 36 -1.97 21.74 7.66
C LYS A 36 -2.75 21.18 6.48
N ALA A 37 -3.91 21.76 6.14
CA ALA A 37 -4.72 21.34 5.01
C ALA A 37 -3.94 21.43 3.68
N ARG A 38 -3.27 22.56 3.43
CA ARG A 38 -2.42 22.74 2.24
C ARG A 38 -1.28 21.73 2.18
N THR A 39 -0.64 21.44 3.30
CA THR A 39 0.42 20.44 3.38
C THR A 39 -0.09 19.03 3.02
N ILE A 40 -1.27 18.64 3.52
CA ILE A 40 -1.88 17.35 3.21
C ILE A 40 -2.30 17.30 1.74
N LEU A 41 -2.96 18.34 1.22
CA LEU A 41 -3.36 18.41 -0.18
C LEU A 41 -2.15 18.34 -1.12
N ALA A 42 -1.11 19.13 -0.87
CA ALA A 42 0.14 19.07 -1.63
C ALA A 42 0.80 17.69 -1.57
N GLY A 43 0.75 17.03 -0.39
CA GLY A 43 1.18 15.65 -0.20
C GLY A 43 0.43 14.66 -1.08
N LEU A 44 -0.85 14.87 -1.30
CA LEU A 44 -1.71 14.04 -2.16
C LEU A 44 -1.71 14.48 -3.63
N GLY A 45 -0.80 15.37 -4.03
CA GLY A 45 -0.56 15.74 -5.43
C GLY A 45 -1.35 16.96 -5.92
N PHE A 46 -2.08 17.68 -5.06
CA PHE A 46 -2.78 18.91 -5.45
C PHE A 46 -1.81 20.09 -5.56
N SER A 47 -1.93 20.85 -6.65
CA SER A 47 -1.23 22.11 -6.81
C SER A 47 -1.90 23.23 -5.99
N GLN A 48 -1.20 24.34 -5.80
CA GLN A 48 -1.77 25.50 -5.12
C GLN A 48 -2.98 26.07 -5.89
N ALA A 49 -2.97 26.01 -7.22
CA ALA A 49 -4.10 26.43 -8.06
C ALA A 49 -5.35 25.56 -7.87
N ASP A 50 -5.17 24.29 -7.49
CA ASP A 50 -6.29 23.37 -7.26
C ASP A 50 -7.02 23.64 -5.95
N THR A 51 -6.40 24.33 -4.99
CA THR A 51 -7.00 24.57 -3.65
C THR A 51 -8.25 25.45 -3.69
N ASP A 52 -8.39 26.27 -4.71
CA ASP A 52 -9.51 27.21 -4.87
C ASP A 52 -10.56 26.71 -5.88
N ARG A 53 -10.33 25.54 -6.51
CA ARG A 53 -11.26 24.94 -7.47
C ARG A 53 -12.41 24.22 -6.77
N PRO A 54 -13.64 24.31 -7.33
CA PRO A 54 -14.78 23.55 -6.81
C PRO A 54 -14.56 22.03 -6.89
N VAL A 55 -15.02 21.30 -5.85
CA VAL A 55 -14.80 19.85 -5.74
C VAL A 55 -15.45 19.06 -6.87
N TYR A 56 -16.55 19.54 -7.44
CA TYR A 56 -17.27 18.88 -8.54
C TYR A 56 -16.51 18.93 -9.88
N ASP A 57 -15.54 19.84 -10.03
CA ASP A 57 -14.69 19.92 -11.24
C ASP A 57 -13.60 18.83 -11.29
N PHE A 58 -13.42 18.09 -10.20
CA PHE A 58 -12.44 17.03 -10.12
C PHE A 58 -13.00 15.67 -10.53
N SER A 59 -12.15 14.84 -11.15
CA SER A 59 -12.48 13.44 -11.46
C SER A 59 -12.73 12.61 -10.19
N GLY A 60 -13.31 11.41 -10.35
CA GLY A 60 -13.60 10.49 -9.24
C GLY A 60 -12.36 10.20 -8.38
N GLY A 61 -11.22 9.89 -9.01
CA GLY A 61 -9.97 9.61 -8.29
C GLY A 61 -9.46 10.81 -7.48
N TRP A 62 -9.54 12.03 -8.03
CA TRP A 62 -9.19 13.25 -7.31
C TRP A 62 -10.16 13.54 -6.16
N ARG A 63 -11.45 13.26 -6.32
CA ARG A 63 -12.44 13.39 -5.23
C ARG A 63 -12.15 12.40 -4.09
N ASN A 64 -11.70 11.18 -4.40
CA ASN A 64 -11.27 10.21 -3.39
C ASN A 64 -10.05 10.73 -2.61
N ARG A 65 -9.07 11.36 -3.28
CA ARG A 65 -7.93 12.01 -2.60
C ARG A 65 -8.37 13.16 -1.69
N ILE A 66 -9.37 13.97 -2.10
CA ILE A 66 -9.94 15.02 -1.23
C ILE A 66 -10.62 14.39 0.00
N ALA A 67 -11.35 13.28 -0.17
CA ALA A 67 -11.96 12.57 0.95
C ALA A 67 -10.91 12.03 1.91
N LEU A 68 -9.82 11.46 1.40
CA LEU A 68 -8.66 11.04 2.20
C LEU A 68 -8.04 12.24 2.93
N ALA A 69 -7.76 13.36 2.23
CA ALA A 69 -7.25 14.58 2.85
C ALA A 69 -8.11 15.05 4.03
N ARG A 70 -9.43 14.98 3.86
CA ARG A 70 -10.40 15.35 4.90
C ARG A 70 -10.33 14.41 6.11
N ALA A 71 -10.17 13.10 5.90
CA ALA A 71 -9.98 12.13 6.97
C ALA A 71 -8.67 12.39 7.75
N LEU A 72 -7.55 12.65 7.02
CA LEU A 72 -6.24 12.94 7.63
C LEU A 72 -6.19 14.29 8.38
N MET A 73 -7.11 15.21 8.06
CA MET A 73 -7.25 16.48 8.77
C MET A 73 -7.97 16.36 10.12
N CYS A 74 -8.86 15.39 10.27
CA CYS A 74 -9.64 15.20 11.48
C CYS A 74 -8.74 14.80 12.65
N PRO A 75 -8.81 15.50 13.79
CA PRO A 75 -8.19 15.01 15.02
C PRO A 75 -8.96 13.77 15.47
N ALA A 76 -8.27 12.64 15.59
CA ALA A 76 -8.87 11.37 15.97
C ALA A 76 -7.86 10.52 16.73
N ASP A 77 -8.32 9.80 17.76
CA ASP A 77 -7.52 8.80 18.48
C ASP A 77 -7.46 7.47 17.71
N LEU A 78 -8.44 7.23 16.85
CA LEU A 78 -8.54 6.06 15.97
C LEU A 78 -8.86 6.50 14.54
N LEU A 79 -7.99 6.14 13.60
CA LEU A 79 -8.15 6.39 12.18
C LEU A 79 -8.40 5.07 11.45
N LEU A 80 -9.51 4.99 10.72
CA LEU A 80 -9.87 3.82 9.91
C LEU A 80 -9.73 4.18 8.43
N LEU A 81 -8.87 3.46 7.72
CA LEU A 81 -8.59 3.68 6.30
C LEU A 81 -8.91 2.39 5.52
N ASP A 82 -9.85 2.51 4.59
CA ASP A 82 -10.23 1.42 3.68
C ASP A 82 -9.69 1.71 2.29
N GLU A 83 -8.76 0.89 1.81
CA GLU A 83 -8.06 1.00 0.53
C GLU A 83 -7.55 2.43 0.23
N PRO A 84 -6.78 3.07 1.15
CA PRO A 84 -6.32 4.45 0.97
C PRO A 84 -5.33 4.62 -0.17
N THR A 85 -4.72 3.53 -0.64
CA THR A 85 -3.74 3.50 -1.73
C THR A 85 -4.37 3.57 -3.11
N ASN A 86 -5.68 3.26 -3.23
CA ASN A 86 -6.38 3.30 -4.51
C ASN A 86 -6.36 4.71 -5.11
N HIS A 87 -6.00 4.81 -6.38
CA HIS A 87 -5.88 6.05 -7.16
C HIS A 87 -4.77 7.02 -6.70
N LEU A 88 -3.90 6.62 -5.75
CA LEU A 88 -2.69 7.38 -5.43
C LEU A 88 -1.58 7.02 -6.44
N ASP A 89 -0.83 8.03 -6.87
CA ASP A 89 0.45 7.80 -7.55
C ASP A 89 1.55 7.44 -6.53
N ILE A 90 2.65 6.92 -7.03
CA ILE A 90 3.79 6.51 -6.19
C ILE A 90 4.22 7.65 -5.27
N ASP A 91 4.18 8.89 -5.78
CA ASP A 91 4.55 10.09 -5.05
C ASP A 91 3.66 10.36 -3.84
N SER A 92 2.34 10.28 -4.04
CA SER A 92 1.35 10.47 -2.97
C SER A 92 1.37 9.32 -1.98
N LEU A 93 1.67 8.11 -2.46
CA LEU A 93 1.78 6.90 -1.63
C LEU A 93 2.99 7.01 -0.69
N ILE A 94 4.17 7.40 -1.18
CA ILE A 94 5.37 7.63 -0.37
C ILE A 94 5.12 8.74 0.67
N TRP A 95 4.40 9.80 0.28
CA TRP A 95 4.04 10.86 1.22
C TRP A 95 3.10 10.34 2.31
N LEU A 96 2.09 9.52 1.96
CA LEU A 96 1.15 8.92 2.91
C LEU A 96 1.87 7.99 3.90
N GLU A 97 2.80 7.14 3.43
CA GLU A 97 3.66 6.31 4.28
C GLU A 97 4.38 7.16 5.33
N ASN A 98 5.06 8.22 4.89
CA ASN A 98 5.79 9.12 5.79
C ASN A 98 4.87 9.89 6.75
N TRP A 99 3.63 10.19 6.35
CA TRP A 99 2.64 10.84 7.21
C TRP A 99 2.16 9.88 8.29
N LEU A 100 1.85 8.62 7.93
CA LEU A 100 1.40 7.57 8.87
C LEU A 100 2.43 7.29 9.97
N HIS A 101 3.71 7.34 9.66
CA HIS A 101 4.77 7.18 10.67
C HIS A 101 4.84 8.30 11.72
N ARG A 102 4.22 9.44 11.45
CA ARG A 102 4.25 10.62 12.33
C ARG A 102 2.95 10.85 13.08
N VAL A 103 1.91 10.11 12.75
CA VAL A 103 0.62 10.24 13.41
C VAL A 103 0.64 9.52 14.75
N GLU A 104 0.12 10.16 15.80
CA GLU A 104 0.06 9.59 17.14
C GLU A 104 -1.19 8.72 17.37
N ALA A 105 -2.18 8.82 16.47
CA ALA A 105 -3.41 8.05 16.53
C ALA A 105 -3.17 6.54 16.27
N THR A 106 -4.02 5.70 16.82
CA THR A 106 -4.11 4.30 16.39
C THR A 106 -4.69 4.24 14.99
N VAL A 107 -4.01 3.55 14.07
CA VAL A 107 -4.45 3.45 12.67
C VAL A 107 -4.80 2.01 12.35
N VAL A 108 -5.97 1.79 11.76
CA VAL A 108 -6.40 0.51 11.18
C VAL A 108 -6.54 0.71 9.68
N ILE A 109 -5.81 -0.10 8.90
CA ILE A 109 -5.74 0.02 7.45
C ILE A 109 -6.19 -1.29 6.83
N ILE A 110 -7.07 -1.20 5.83
CA ILE A 110 -7.35 -2.27 4.89
C ILE A 110 -6.65 -1.89 3.59
N SER A 111 -5.77 -2.74 3.08
CA SER A 111 -5.11 -2.52 1.79
C SER A 111 -4.67 -3.83 1.15
N HIS A 112 -4.62 -3.83 -0.17
CA HIS A 112 -4.06 -4.91 -0.98
C HIS A 112 -2.62 -4.59 -1.48
N ASP A 113 -2.04 -3.46 -1.08
CA ASP A 113 -0.67 -3.06 -1.41
C ASP A 113 0.30 -3.59 -0.34
N ARG A 114 1.10 -4.60 -0.71
CA ARG A 114 2.05 -5.27 0.18
C ARG A 114 3.15 -4.35 0.66
N GLU A 115 3.78 -3.59 -0.23
CA GLU A 115 4.89 -2.71 0.14
C GLU A 115 4.42 -1.56 1.03
N PHE A 116 3.22 -1.03 0.77
CA PHE A 116 2.60 -0.02 1.63
C PHE A 116 2.34 -0.57 3.03
N LEU A 117 1.75 -1.78 3.13
CA LEU A 117 1.53 -2.43 4.43
C LEU A 117 2.86 -2.72 5.13
N ASP A 118 3.84 -3.24 4.40
CA ASP A 118 5.15 -3.61 4.96
C ASP A 118 5.89 -2.41 5.59
N ARG A 119 5.73 -1.24 4.97
CA ARG A 119 6.33 0.01 5.44
C ARG A 119 5.51 0.76 6.49
N SER A 120 4.19 0.55 6.57
CA SER A 120 3.29 1.41 7.35
C SER A 120 2.75 0.78 8.64
N ILE A 121 2.82 -0.56 8.78
CA ILE A 121 2.18 -1.27 9.90
C ILE A 121 3.16 -2.10 10.72
N ASN A 122 2.76 -2.43 11.95
CA ASN A 122 3.50 -3.27 12.90
C ASN A 122 2.69 -4.45 13.44
N THR A 123 1.44 -4.57 13.04
CA THR A 123 0.55 -5.66 13.44
C THR A 123 -0.44 -5.93 12.31
N ILE A 124 -0.69 -7.20 12.01
CA ILE A 124 -1.68 -7.63 11.02
C ILE A 124 -2.81 -8.40 11.70
N TRP A 125 -4.03 -8.10 11.28
CA TRP A 125 -5.21 -8.88 11.56
C TRP A 125 -5.65 -9.58 10.27
N SER A 126 -5.47 -10.90 10.21
CA SER A 126 -5.91 -11.72 9.08
C SER A 126 -7.27 -12.33 9.40
N ILE A 127 -8.20 -12.21 8.44
CA ILE A 127 -9.52 -12.85 8.56
C ILE A 127 -9.44 -14.20 7.83
N GLU A 128 -9.39 -15.28 8.61
CA GLU A 128 -9.26 -16.64 8.13
C GLU A 128 -10.47 -17.47 8.62
N ASP A 129 -11.22 -18.05 7.68
CA ASP A 129 -12.37 -18.93 7.98
C ASP A 129 -13.36 -18.36 9.03
N GLY A 130 -13.64 -17.04 8.93
CA GLY A 130 -14.55 -16.32 9.81
C GLY A 130 -13.99 -15.96 11.18
N THR A 131 -12.70 -16.19 11.41
CA THR A 131 -11.98 -15.80 12.64
C THR A 131 -10.90 -14.76 12.34
N ILE A 132 -10.60 -13.91 13.33
CA ILE A 132 -9.54 -12.91 13.23
C ILE A 132 -8.30 -13.47 13.92
N CYS A 133 -7.24 -13.67 13.14
CA CYS A 133 -5.92 -14.06 13.64
C CYS A 133 -5.00 -12.84 13.68
N ARG A 134 -4.37 -12.57 14.84
CA ARG A 134 -3.41 -11.49 15.02
C ARG A 134 -1.99 -12.01 14.79
N TYR A 135 -1.24 -11.30 13.95
CA TYR A 135 0.17 -11.53 13.69
C TYR A 135 0.97 -10.26 14.07
N ALA A 136 2.07 -10.43 14.78
CA ALA A 136 2.98 -9.33 15.12
C ALA A 136 4.01 -9.14 13.99
N GLY A 137 4.34 -7.89 13.72
CA GLY A 137 5.29 -7.50 12.69
C GLY A 137 4.62 -6.89 11.47
N ASN A 138 5.41 -6.64 10.44
CA ASN A 138 5.00 -6.11 9.15
C ASN A 138 4.43 -7.22 8.24
N TYR A 139 4.12 -6.87 6.98
CA TYR A 139 3.52 -7.81 6.04
C TYR A 139 4.47 -8.98 5.70
N SER A 140 5.76 -8.72 5.49
CA SER A 140 6.76 -9.77 5.22
C SER A 140 6.86 -10.77 6.38
N SER A 141 6.89 -10.29 7.61
CA SER A 141 6.87 -11.16 8.81
C SER A 141 5.59 -12.00 8.90
N PHE A 142 4.46 -11.45 8.49
CA PHE A 142 3.19 -12.17 8.42
C PHE A 142 3.24 -13.30 7.37
N GLU A 143 3.78 -13.02 6.17
CA GLU A 143 3.92 -14.05 5.13
C GLU A 143 4.79 -15.22 5.61
N ASP A 144 5.92 -14.94 6.25
CA ASP A 144 6.80 -15.97 6.81
C ASP A 144 6.07 -16.84 7.85
N GLN A 145 5.37 -16.19 8.79
CA GLN A 145 4.57 -16.89 9.81
C GLN A 145 3.44 -17.72 9.19
N ARG A 146 2.79 -17.20 8.14
CA ARG A 146 1.74 -17.91 7.41
C ARG A 146 2.28 -19.11 6.65
N ILE A 147 3.41 -18.95 5.96
CA ILE A 147 4.08 -20.06 5.24
C ILE A 147 4.45 -21.18 6.22
N GLU A 148 5.02 -20.84 7.37
CA GLU A 148 5.38 -21.83 8.38
C GLU A 148 4.14 -22.53 8.96
N LYS A 149 3.08 -21.79 9.25
CA LYS A 149 1.78 -22.36 9.68
C LYS A 149 1.23 -23.33 8.63
N LEU A 150 1.26 -22.97 7.35
CA LEU A 150 0.81 -23.84 6.25
C LEU A 150 1.69 -25.10 6.12
N ARG A 151 3.01 -24.99 6.26
CA ARG A 151 3.93 -26.14 6.28
C ARG A 151 3.62 -27.12 7.41
N LEU A 152 3.36 -26.59 8.61
CA LEU A 152 2.98 -27.41 9.76
C LEU A 152 1.62 -28.09 9.54
N GLN A 153 0.65 -27.38 8.98
CA GLN A 153 -0.67 -27.95 8.63
C GLN A 153 -0.54 -29.05 7.57
N ASP A 154 0.23 -28.85 6.51
CA ASP A 154 0.49 -29.86 5.48
C ASP A 154 1.20 -31.08 6.06
N ALA A 155 2.18 -30.89 6.94
CA ALA A 155 2.88 -31.99 7.60
C ALA A 155 1.90 -32.79 8.49
N ALA A 156 1.04 -32.11 9.25
CA ALA A 156 0.00 -32.74 10.06
C ALA A 156 -1.02 -33.49 9.20
N ALA A 157 -1.46 -32.90 8.08
CA ALA A 157 -2.38 -33.53 7.13
C ALA A 157 -1.79 -34.82 6.51
N ARG A 158 -0.53 -34.78 6.10
CA ARG A 158 0.18 -35.98 5.57
C ARG A 158 0.40 -37.05 6.64
N ALA A 159 0.65 -36.66 7.89
CA ALA A 159 0.74 -37.60 9.01
C ALA A 159 -0.62 -38.25 9.27
N TYR A 160 -1.68 -37.46 9.30
CA TYR A 160 -3.06 -37.92 9.44
C TYR A 160 -3.42 -38.91 8.29
N GLU A 161 -3.18 -38.58 7.04
CA GLU A 161 -3.48 -39.45 5.89
C GLU A 161 -2.73 -40.79 5.98
N ARG A 162 -1.46 -40.77 6.38
CA ARG A 162 -0.66 -42.00 6.59
C ARG A 162 -1.26 -42.87 7.70
N GLU A 163 -1.62 -42.27 8.84
CA GLU A 163 -2.16 -42.99 9.96
C GLU A 163 -3.58 -43.55 9.64
N ALA A 164 -4.42 -42.73 8.98
CA ALA A 164 -5.75 -43.17 8.52
C ALA A 164 -5.65 -44.32 7.50
N SER A 165 -4.74 -44.25 6.54
CA SER A 165 -4.49 -45.31 5.56
C SER A 165 -3.98 -46.59 6.22
N HIS A 166 -3.07 -46.50 7.18
CA HIS A 166 -2.55 -47.62 7.94
C HIS A 166 -3.65 -48.30 8.78
N LEU A 167 -4.49 -47.51 9.47
CA LEU A 167 -5.64 -48.05 10.23
C LEU A 167 -6.66 -48.71 9.30
N THR A 168 -6.97 -48.09 8.15
CA THR A 168 -7.91 -48.63 7.17
C THR A 168 -7.41 -49.97 6.60
N SER A 169 -6.16 -50.06 6.17
CA SER A 169 -5.55 -51.28 5.64
C SER A 169 -5.54 -52.41 6.68
N PHE A 170 -5.27 -52.06 7.95
CA PHE A 170 -5.35 -53.03 9.04
C PHE A 170 -6.77 -53.54 9.25
N ILE A 171 -7.77 -52.67 9.29
CA ILE A 171 -9.19 -53.04 9.44
C ILE A 171 -9.63 -53.94 8.29
N GLU A 172 -9.34 -53.59 7.05
CA GLU A 172 -9.68 -54.40 5.85
C GLU A 172 -9.06 -55.78 5.91
N ARG A 173 -7.78 -55.90 6.28
CA ARG A 173 -7.06 -57.18 6.33
C ARG A 173 -7.57 -58.11 7.41
N PHE A 174 -8.04 -57.58 8.53
CA PHE A 174 -8.36 -58.39 9.71
C PHE A 174 -9.86 -58.40 10.10
N ARG A 175 -10.73 -57.64 9.41
CA ARG A 175 -12.17 -57.58 9.64
C ARG A 175 -12.86 -58.94 9.61
N ALA A 176 -12.41 -59.85 8.73
CA ALA A 176 -12.99 -61.19 8.55
C ALA A 176 -12.43 -62.28 9.51
N LYS A 177 -11.38 -61.99 10.31
CA LYS A 177 -10.74 -62.99 11.19
C LYS A 177 -11.28 -62.87 12.61
N ALA A 178 -12.04 -63.89 13.06
CA ALA A 178 -12.67 -63.93 14.39
C ALA A 178 -11.68 -63.72 15.57
N THR A 179 -10.43 -64.25 15.44
CA THR A 179 -9.40 -64.10 16.48
C THR A 179 -8.87 -62.69 16.64
N LYS A 180 -9.05 -61.79 15.67
CA LYS A 180 -8.58 -60.39 15.69
C LYS A 180 -9.72 -59.37 15.68
N ALA A 181 -10.99 -59.82 15.78
CA ALA A 181 -12.17 -58.95 15.73
C ALA A 181 -12.13 -57.84 16.81
N ARG A 182 -11.67 -58.15 18.03
CA ARG A 182 -11.53 -57.16 19.11
C ARG A 182 -10.50 -56.09 18.81
N GLN A 183 -9.38 -56.43 18.14
CA GLN A 183 -8.35 -55.50 17.73
C GLN A 183 -8.83 -54.63 16.56
N ALA A 184 -9.59 -55.22 15.60
CA ALA A 184 -10.20 -54.47 14.51
C ALA A 184 -11.21 -53.44 15.04
N GLN A 185 -12.07 -53.81 16.00
CA GLN A 185 -12.99 -52.85 16.64
C GLN A 185 -12.27 -51.70 17.35
N SER A 186 -11.17 -51.97 18.07
CA SER A 186 -10.36 -50.93 18.70
C SER A 186 -9.78 -49.95 17.65
N ARG A 187 -9.33 -50.49 16.49
CA ARG A 187 -8.80 -49.64 15.39
C ARG A 187 -9.89 -48.86 14.66
N ILE A 188 -11.10 -49.39 14.54
CA ILE A 188 -12.27 -48.66 14.03
C ILE A 188 -12.56 -47.44 14.92
N LYS A 189 -12.60 -47.61 16.24
CA LYS A 189 -12.79 -46.49 17.19
C LYS A 189 -11.65 -45.48 17.12
N MET A 190 -10.43 -45.92 16.88
CA MET A 190 -9.29 -45.03 16.65
C MET A 190 -9.46 -44.20 15.36
N LEU A 191 -9.87 -44.86 14.26
CA LEU A 191 -10.13 -44.19 12.97
C LEU A 191 -11.28 -43.17 13.08
N GLU A 192 -12.36 -43.52 13.82
CA GLU A 192 -13.47 -42.61 14.09
C GLU A 192 -13.02 -41.36 14.88
N LYS A 193 -12.19 -41.55 15.92
CA LYS A 193 -11.60 -40.43 16.66
C LYS A 193 -10.67 -39.60 15.80
N LEU A 194 -9.88 -40.24 14.96
CA LEU A 194 -8.98 -39.56 14.01
C LEU A 194 -9.78 -38.72 13.02
N LYS A 195 -10.86 -39.23 12.44
CA LYS A 195 -11.76 -38.51 11.53
C LYS A 195 -12.44 -37.30 12.17
N ALA A 196 -12.70 -37.34 13.49
CA ALA A 196 -13.27 -36.20 14.22
C ALA A 196 -12.27 -34.99 14.34
N VAL A 197 -10.99 -35.19 14.05
CA VAL A 197 -9.91 -34.18 14.13
C VAL A 197 -9.26 -34.01 12.76
N GLU A 198 -10.04 -34.13 11.69
CA GLU A 198 -9.52 -33.97 10.33
C GLU A 198 -8.87 -32.59 10.16
N PRO A 199 -7.58 -32.53 9.78
CA PRO A 199 -6.88 -31.25 9.62
C PRO A 199 -7.45 -30.47 8.45
N VAL A 200 -7.61 -29.16 8.65
CA VAL A 200 -8.03 -28.24 7.58
C VAL A 200 -6.94 -28.23 6.50
N ARG A 201 -7.32 -28.59 5.29
CA ARG A 201 -6.40 -28.55 4.14
C ARG A 201 -6.16 -27.09 3.74
N ALA A 202 -4.89 -26.72 3.55
CA ALA A 202 -4.54 -25.42 3.00
C ALA A 202 -5.22 -25.24 1.63
N LYS A 203 -5.91 -24.11 1.45
CA LYS A 203 -6.47 -23.76 0.13
C LYS A 203 -5.31 -23.57 -0.84
N ARG A 204 -5.35 -24.25 -1.99
CA ARG A 204 -4.36 -24.07 -3.05
C ARG A 204 -4.48 -22.66 -3.59
N GLU A 205 -3.36 -21.94 -3.67
CA GLU A 205 -3.28 -20.65 -4.32
C GLU A 205 -3.70 -20.77 -5.78
N TRP A 206 -4.44 -19.80 -6.25
CA TRP A 206 -4.84 -19.74 -7.65
C TRP A 206 -3.67 -19.25 -8.50
N ARG A 207 -3.42 -19.94 -9.60
CA ARG A 207 -2.38 -19.58 -10.58
C ARG A 207 -2.94 -19.77 -11.97
N PHE A 208 -2.54 -18.88 -12.88
CA PHE A 208 -2.79 -19.00 -14.30
C PHE A 208 -1.53 -18.60 -15.08
N GLU A 209 -1.50 -18.91 -16.34
CA GLU A 209 -0.41 -18.55 -17.24
C GLU A 209 -1.00 -17.89 -18.49
N PHE A 210 -0.31 -16.88 -19.01
CA PHE A 210 -0.64 -16.37 -20.33
C PHE A 210 -0.21 -17.40 -21.38
N PRO A 211 -1.06 -17.71 -22.37
CA PRO A 211 -0.68 -18.62 -23.42
C PRO A 211 0.46 -18.04 -24.26
N LYS A 212 1.31 -18.92 -24.78
CA LYS A 212 2.41 -18.51 -25.66
C LYS A 212 1.88 -17.79 -26.90
N PRO A 213 2.48 -16.66 -27.28
CA PRO A 213 2.12 -15.94 -28.49
C PRO A 213 2.31 -16.85 -29.73
N VAL A 214 1.44 -16.70 -30.71
CA VAL A 214 1.52 -17.49 -31.96
C VAL A 214 2.72 -17.05 -32.79
N ARG A 215 3.10 -15.78 -32.74
CA ARG A 215 4.25 -15.19 -33.43
C ARG A 215 4.98 -14.24 -32.50
N LEU A 216 6.29 -14.16 -32.60
CA LEU A 216 7.17 -13.26 -31.87
C LEU A 216 8.03 -12.48 -32.90
N PRO A 217 7.48 -11.40 -33.52
CA PRO A 217 8.27 -10.56 -34.42
C PRO A 217 9.35 -9.84 -33.60
N GLU A 218 10.53 -9.63 -34.16
CA GLU A 218 11.63 -8.96 -33.46
C GLU A 218 11.26 -7.54 -33.04
N HIS A 219 10.63 -6.78 -33.96
CA HIS A 219 10.12 -5.42 -33.70
C HIS A 219 8.60 -5.45 -33.60
N LEU A 220 8.07 -4.96 -32.47
CA LEU A 220 6.63 -4.88 -32.23
C LEU A 220 6.10 -3.47 -32.47
N VAL A 221 6.75 -2.47 -31.89
CA VAL A 221 6.37 -1.05 -32.05
C VAL A 221 7.62 -0.19 -32.11
N ASP A 222 7.71 0.66 -33.14
CA ASP A 222 8.73 1.69 -33.26
C ASP A 222 8.07 3.05 -33.38
N THR A 223 8.53 4.02 -32.58
CA THR A 223 8.06 5.40 -32.64
C THR A 223 9.23 6.34 -32.91
N GLU A 224 9.02 7.32 -33.77
CA GLU A 224 10.03 8.34 -34.09
C GLU A 224 9.40 9.75 -33.99
N ASN A 225 9.89 10.55 -33.04
CA ASN A 225 9.40 11.90 -32.76
C ASN A 225 7.87 11.96 -32.61
N LEU A 226 7.26 10.91 -32.06
CA LEU A 226 5.81 10.79 -31.93
C LEU A 226 5.25 11.88 -31.02
N ARG A 227 4.19 12.56 -31.47
CA ARG A 227 3.41 13.52 -30.69
C ARG A 227 2.01 13.01 -30.45
N LEU A 228 1.55 13.10 -29.19
CA LEU A 228 0.23 12.66 -28.76
C LEU A 228 -0.47 13.73 -27.95
N GLY A 229 -1.80 13.84 -28.13
CA GLY A 229 -2.60 14.82 -27.40
C GLY A 229 -4.06 14.76 -27.80
N TYR A 230 -4.85 15.73 -27.35
CA TYR A 230 -6.28 15.80 -27.58
C TYR A 230 -6.66 17.17 -28.16
N GLY A 231 -7.37 17.18 -29.29
CA GLY A 231 -7.65 18.41 -30.05
C GLY A 231 -6.34 19.10 -30.44
N ASP A 232 -6.18 20.37 -30.10
CA ASP A 232 -4.96 21.13 -30.38
C ASP A 232 -3.90 21.07 -29.26
N ARG A 233 -4.22 20.38 -28.15
CA ARG A 233 -3.34 20.29 -26.97
C ARG A 233 -2.42 19.09 -27.05
N THR A 234 -1.14 19.32 -27.27
CA THR A 234 -0.10 18.28 -27.12
C THR A 234 0.10 17.96 -25.64
N ILE A 235 0.06 16.66 -25.28
CA ILE A 235 0.32 16.14 -23.94
C ILE A 235 1.71 15.55 -23.85
N ILE A 236 2.12 14.83 -24.91
CA ILE A 236 3.44 14.19 -25.01
C ILE A 236 4.07 14.60 -26.34
N ASP A 237 5.32 14.97 -26.27
CA ASP A 237 6.09 15.42 -27.45
C ASP A 237 7.36 14.61 -27.63
N ARG A 238 7.73 14.36 -28.89
CA ARG A 238 9.00 13.74 -29.32
C ARG A 238 9.32 12.39 -28.67
N VAL A 239 8.35 11.45 -28.66
CA VAL A 239 8.59 10.08 -28.19
C VAL A 239 9.35 9.31 -29.25
N THR A 240 10.49 8.77 -28.85
CA THR A 240 11.26 7.80 -29.64
C THR A 240 11.47 6.57 -28.78
N LEU A 241 10.75 5.50 -29.10
CA LEU A 241 10.71 4.25 -28.35
C LEU A 241 10.65 3.09 -29.32
N CYS A 242 11.45 2.06 -29.07
CA CYS A 242 11.40 0.79 -29.78
C CYS A 242 11.05 -0.31 -28.80
N ILE A 243 9.98 -1.05 -29.06
CA ILE A 243 9.54 -2.21 -28.24
C ILE A 243 9.78 -3.48 -29.05
N ARG A 244 10.58 -4.39 -28.51
CA ARG A 244 10.89 -5.69 -29.10
C ARG A 244 10.23 -6.82 -28.34
N SER A 245 10.13 -7.99 -28.99
CA SER A 245 9.62 -9.19 -28.33
C SER A 245 10.46 -9.57 -27.12
N GLY A 246 9.78 -9.89 -26.01
CA GLY A 246 10.41 -10.27 -24.75
C GLY A 246 10.84 -9.12 -23.86
N GLU A 247 10.84 -7.87 -24.35
CA GLU A 247 11.19 -6.71 -23.52
C GLU A 247 10.07 -6.36 -22.54
N ARG A 248 10.46 -5.83 -21.36
CA ARG A 248 9.56 -5.60 -20.23
C ARG A 248 9.74 -4.19 -19.69
N TYR A 249 8.78 -3.32 -19.98
CA TYR A 249 8.82 -1.91 -19.63
C TYR A 249 7.81 -1.54 -18.54
N GLY A 250 8.29 -0.85 -17.51
CA GLY A 250 7.47 -0.14 -16.53
C GLY A 250 7.41 1.34 -16.84
N ILE A 251 6.22 1.93 -16.87
CA ILE A 251 6.03 3.36 -17.10
C ILE A 251 5.80 4.07 -15.78
N LEU A 252 6.71 4.98 -15.43
CA LEU A 252 6.68 5.81 -14.24
C LEU A 252 6.24 7.24 -14.57
N GLY A 253 5.74 7.96 -13.58
CA GLY A 253 5.38 9.38 -13.66
C GLY A 253 4.18 9.73 -12.81
N VAL A 254 4.06 11.00 -12.49
CA VAL A 254 2.94 11.53 -11.69
C VAL A 254 1.60 11.37 -12.41
N ASN A 255 0.50 11.42 -11.68
CA ASN A 255 -0.83 11.39 -12.29
C ASN A 255 -1.04 12.66 -13.14
N GLY A 256 -1.54 12.46 -14.37
CA GLY A 256 -1.70 13.53 -15.35
C GLY A 256 -0.46 13.79 -16.21
N ALA A 257 0.67 13.12 -16.00
CA ALA A 257 1.88 13.29 -16.83
C ALA A 257 1.72 12.82 -18.29
N GLY A 258 0.66 12.04 -18.60
CA GLY A 258 0.41 11.53 -19.94
C GLY A 258 0.64 10.03 -20.12
N LYS A 259 0.83 9.24 -19.05
CA LYS A 259 1.05 7.79 -19.14
C LYS A 259 0.00 7.07 -19.96
N SER A 260 -1.28 7.24 -19.64
CA SER A 260 -2.39 6.64 -20.39
C SER A 260 -2.54 7.21 -21.81
N THR A 261 -2.07 8.44 -22.06
CA THR A 261 -2.01 9.03 -23.41
C THR A 261 -0.97 8.31 -24.26
N LEU A 262 0.21 8.02 -23.69
CA LEU A 262 1.24 7.20 -24.34
C LEU A 262 0.73 5.81 -24.69
N VAL A 263 0.13 5.14 -23.72
CA VAL A 263 -0.47 3.80 -23.89
C VAL A 263 -1.51 3.80 -25.01
N LYS A 264 -2.48 4.73 -25.00
CA LYS A 264 -3.51 4.83 -26.05
C LYS A 264 -2.93 5.11 -27.44
N GLY A 265 -1.84 5.89 -27.53
CA GLY A 265 -1.12 6.09 -28.77
C GLY A 265 -0.50 4.80 -29.32
N ILE A 266 0.18 4.04 -28.45
CA ILE A 266 0.81 2.76 -28.80
C ILE A 266 -0.24 1.73 -29.24
N VAL A 267 -1.33 1.59 -28.48
CA VAL A 267 -2.42 0.65 -28.79
C VAL A 267 -3.17 1.05 -30.06
N GLY A 268 -3.30 2.34 -30.31
CA GLY A 268 -4.00 2.89 -31.50
C GLY A 268 -5.37 3.47 -31.21
N ASP A 269 -5.73 3.60 -29.95
CA ASP A 269 -6.95 4.26 -29.51
C ASP A 269 -6.85 5.78 -29.65
N LEU A 270 -5.64 6.32 -29.79
CA LEU A 270 -5.36 7.74 -30.01
C LEU A 270 -4.47 7.91 -31.24
N ALA A 271 -4.96 8.69 -32.21
CA ALA A 271 -4.20 9.00 -33.42
C ALA A 271 -3.04 9.97 -33.11
N PRO A 272 -1.85 9.75 -33.70
CA PRO A 272 -0.73 10.67 -33.59
C PRO A 272 -1.07 12.06 -34.12
N MET A 273 -0.64 13.11 -33.40
CA MET A 273 -0.67 14.49 -33.88
C MET A 273 0.53 14.82 -34.77
N GLY A 274 1.59 14.01 -34.72
CA GLY A 274 2.80 14.14 -35.55
C GLY A 274 3.81 13.07 -35.21
N GLY A 275 4.90 13.02 -35.99
CA GLY A 275 5.88 11.93 -35.89
C GLY A 275 5.40 10.65 -36.57
N GLU A 276 6.13 9.57 -36.39
CA GLU A 276 5.83 8.27 -36.98
C GLU A 276 5.61 7.21 -35.90
N LEU A 277 4.61 6.34 -36.15
CA LEU A 277 4.34 5.13 -35.37
C LEU A 277 4.29 3.94 -36.33
N ARG A 278 5.28 3.07 -36.26
CA ARG A 278 5.36 1.85 -37.07
C ARG A 278 5.03 0.64 -36.21
N ARG A 279 4.15 -0.22 -36.70
CA ARG A 279 3.77 -1.48 -36.07
C ARG A 279 4.34 -2.66 -36.83
N GLY A 280 4.94 -3.60 -36.09
CA GLY A 280 5.51 -4.81 -36.67
C GLY A 280 4.43 -5.69 -37.31
N GLN A 281 4.83 -6.39 -38.36
CA GLN A 281 3.93 -7.33 -39.05
C GLN A 281 3.62 -8.52 -38.12
N GLY A 282 2.33 -8.74 -37.83
CA GLY A 282 1.88 -9.79 -36.92
C GLY A 282 1.84 -9.38 -35.47
N LEU A 283 1.84 -8.06 -35.21
CA LEU A 283 1.59 -7.50 -33.88
C LEU A 283 0.16 -7.80 -33.44
N GLU A 284 0.05 -8.47 -32.30
CA GLU A 284 -1.22 -8.77 -31.60
C GLU A 284 -1.14 -8.15 -30.20
N ILE A 285 -1.89 -7.06 -29.98
CA ILE A 285 -1.88 -6.32 -28.72
C ILE A 285 -2.97 -6.85 -27.82
N GLY A 286 -2.60 -7.26 -26.60
CA GLY A 286 -3.51 -7.47 -25.50
C GLY A 286 -3.54 -6.22 -24.61
N TYR A 287 -4.59 -5.43 -24.70
CA TYR A 287 -4.72 -4.20 -23.92
C TYR A 287 -5.68 -4.38 -22.75
N PHE A 288 -5.16 -4.18 -21.53
CA PHE A 288 -5.95 -4.09 -20.31
C PHE A 288 -6.06 -2.62 -19.92
N ALA A 289 -7.16 -1.99 -20.28
CA ALA A 289 -7.40 -0.57 -20.03
C ALA A 289 -7.82 -0.31 -18.57
N GLN A 290 -7.57 0.88 -18.05
CA GLN A 290 -7.98 1.32 -16.71
C GLN A 290 -9.48 1.09 -16.43
N HIS A 291 -10.35 1.21 -17.45
CA HIS A 291 -11.80 0.99 -17.35
C HIS A 291 -12.23 -0.31 -18.07
N GLN A 292 -11.35 -1.32 -18.13
CA GLN A 292 -11.63 -2.59 -18.81
C GLN A 292 -12.85 -3.30 -18.21
N LEU A 293 -13.06 -3.18 -16.90
CA LEU A 293 -14.18 -3.80 -16.21
C LEU A 293 -15.54 -3.21 -16.63
N ASP A 294 -15.57 -1.93 -17.00
CA ASP A 294 -16.79 -1.24 -17.45
C ASP A 294 -17.22 -1.71 -18.86
N GLN A 295 -16.33 -2.37 -19.60
CA GLN A 295 -16.65 -2.93 -20.93
C GLN A 295 -17.33 -4.30 -20.84
N LEU A 296 -17.30 -4.94 -19.68
CA LEU A 296 -18.03 -6.19 -19.46
C LEU A 296 -19.52 -5.89 -19.39
N ARG A 297 -20.30 -6.71 -20.09
CA ARG A 297 -21.76 -6.57 -20.08
C ARG A 297 -22.34 -7.22 -18.83
N PRO A 298 -23.01 -6.46 -17.96
CA PRO A 298 -23.47 -6.97 -16.67
C PRO A 298 -24.61 -7.99 -16.80
N ASP A 299 -25.33 -7.95 -17.92
CA ASP A 299 -26.47 -8.80 -18.27
C ASP A 299 -26.07 -10.08 -19.02
N GLU A 300 -24.77 -10.27 -19.30
CA GLU A 300 -24.23 -11.47 -19.92
C GLU A 300 -23.44 -12.32 -18.91
N THR A 301 -23.26 -13.60 -19.24
CA THR A 301 -22.46 -14.56 -18.47
C THR A 301 -21.01 -14.60 -18.98
N PRO A 302 -20.03 -15.09 -18.19
CA PRO A 302 -18.67 -15.36 -18.67
C PRO A 302 -18.62 -16.21 -19.94
N LEU A 303 -19.48 -17.20 -20.02
CA LEU A 303 -19.56 -18.08 -21.18
C LEU A 303 -20.04 -17.34 -22.44
N GLU A 304 -21.03 -16.44 -22.32
CA GLU A 304 -21.51 -15.60 -23.44
C GLU A 304 -20.45 -14.64 -23.93
N HIS A 305 -19.67 -14.04 -23.00
CA HIS A 305 -18.50 -13.23 -23.37
C HIS A 305 -17.47 -14.03 -24.19
N MET A 306 -17.17 -15.25 -23.76
CA MET A 306 -16.27 -16.15 -24.51
C MET A 306 -16.83 -16.58 -25.86
N ARG A 307 -18.12 -16.91 -25.94
CA ARG A 307 -18.78 -17.26 -27.21
C ARG A 307 -18.73 -16.15 -28.24
N ARG A 308 -18.86 -14.90 -27.80
CA ARG A 308 -18.75 -13.74 -28.68
C ARG A 308 -17.34 -13.58 -29.23
N LEU A 309 -16.33 -13.90 -28.42
CA LEU A 309 -14.92 -13.82 -28.80
C LEU A 309 -14.50 -15.00 -29.70
N ALA A 310 -15.08 -16.18 -29.47
CA ALA A 310 -14.73 -17.43 -30.14
C ALA A 310 -16.00 -18.24 -30.51
N PRO A 311 -16.78 -17.78 -31.51
CA PRO A 311 -18.07 -18.38 -31.87
C PRO A 311 -17.96 -19.83 -32.42
N ASP A 312 -16.82 -20.17 -33.02
CA ASP A 312 -16.60 -21.45 -33.66
C ASP A 312 -16.04 -22.53 -32.71
N VAL A 313 -15.77 -22.16 -31.45
CA VAL A 313 -15.21 -23.08 -30.44
C VAL A 313 -16.33 -23.79 -29.67
N ARG A 314 -16.11 -25.09 -29.39
CA ARG A 314 -17.08 -25.89 -28.63
C ARG A 314 -17.27 -25.36 -27.23
N GLU A 315 -18.52 -25.36 -26.75
CA GLU A 315 -18.86 -24.85 -25.42
C GLU A 315 -18.03 -25.50 -24.31
N GLN A 316 -17.78 -26.80 -24.37
CA GLN A 316 -17.01 -27.51 -23.36
C GLN A 316 -15.57 -26.95 -23.27
N GLU A 317 -14.94 -26.68 -24.39
CA GLU A 317 -13.59 -26.07 -24.42
C GLU A 317 -13.57 -24.66 -23.81
N LEU A 318 -14.62 -23.87 -24.04
CA LEU A 318 -14.77 -22.55 -23.42
C LEU A 318 -14.97 -22.66 -21.90
N ARG A 319 -15.75 -23.65 -21.44
CA ARG A 319 -15.96 -23.92 -20.00
C ARG A 319 -14.68 -24.40 -19.33
N ASP A 320 -13.92 -25.28 -19.96
CA ASP A 320 -12.65 -25.80 -19.46
C ASP A 320 -11.62 -24.67 -19.36
N TYR A 321 -11.57 -23.79 -20.36
CA TYR A 321 -10.73 -22.61 -20.33
C TYR A 321 -11.13 -21.64 -19.22
N LEU A 322 -12.42 -21.31 -19.10
CA LEU A 322 -12.93 -20.46 -18.02
C LEU A 322 -12.65 -21.06 -16.64
N GLY A 323 -12.62 -22.39 -16.53
CA GLY A 323 -12.25 -23.09 -15.30
C GLY A 323 -10.86 -22.75 -14.78
N ILE A 324 -9.89 -22.47 -15.67
CA ILE A 324 -8.53 -22.01 -15.31
C ILE A 324 -8.61 -20.69 -14.52
N TYR A 325 -9.58 -19.83 -14.86
CA TYR A 325 -9.82 -18.54 -14.21
C TYR A 325 -10.85 -18.60 -13.08
N ARG A 326 -11.14 -19.82 -12.55
CA ARG A 326 -12.12 -20.09 -11.48
C ARG A 326 -13.59 -19.85 -11.86
N PHE A 327 -13.92 -19.82 -13.15
CA PHE A 327 -15.29 -19.85 -13.63
C PHE A 327 -15.71 -21.27 -13.99
N SER A 328 -16.00 -22.10 -12.98
CA SER A 328 -16.37 -23.50 -13.17
C SER A 328 -17.83 -23.77 -12.75
N GLY A 329 -18.45 -24.81 -13.36
CA GLY A 329 -19.82 -25.19 -13.06
C GLY A 329 -20.84 -24.10 -13.34
N ASP A 330 -21.73 -23.84 -12.38
CA ASP A 330 -22.79 -22.83 -12.48
C ASP A 330 -22.24 -21.40 -12.51
N PHE A 331 -21.03 -21.19 -12.00
CA PHE A 331 -20.43 -19.84 -11.96
C PHE A 331 -20.05 -19.32 -13.36
N ALA A 332 -19.71 -20.22 -14.32
CA ALA A 332 -19.50 -19.83 -15.70
C ALA A 332 -20.79 -19.34 -16.40
N SER A 333 -21.95 -19.67 -15.86
CA SER A 333 -23.28 -19.31 -16.36
C SER A 333 -23.99 -18.28 -15.44
N ALA A 334 -23.32 -17.73 -14.42
CA ALA A 334 -23.83 -16.67 -13.60
C ALA A 334 -23.67 -15.31 -14.29
N LEU A 335 -24.58 -14.36 -14.05
CA LEU A 335 -24.49 -13.00 -14.62
C LEU A 335 -23.25 -12.27 -14.08
N VAL A 336 -22.60 -11.50 -14.94
CA VAL A 336 -21.41 -10.71 -14.58
C VAL A 336 -21.76 -9.52 -13.68
N GLY A 337 -22.97 -8.96 -13.78
CA GLY A 337 -23.38 -7.78 -13.00
C GLY A 337 -23.12 -7.89 -11.50
N PRO A 338 -23.59 -8.96 -10.81
CA PRO A 338 -23.42 -9.15 -9.37
C PRO A 338 -21.98 -9.52 -8.94
N MET A 339 -21.07 -9.83 -9.87
CA MET A 339 -19.71 -10.26 -9.55
C MET A 339 -18.90 -9.16 -8.89
N SER A 340 -18.02 -9.55 -7.98
CA SER A 340 -17.04 -8.66 -7.35
C SER A 340 -16.05 -8.07 -8.36
N GLY A 341 -15.36 -6.98 -8.01
CA GLY A 341 -14.32 -6.37 -8.85
C GLY A 341 -13.22 -7.36 -9.25
N GLY A 342 -12.75 -8.19 -8.31
CA GLY A 342 -11.75 -9.22 -8.57
C GLY A 342 -12.24 -10.31 -9.53
N GLU A 343 -13.50 -10.74 -9.43
CA GLU A 343 -14.10 -11.71 -10.36
C GLU A 343 -14.23 -11.14 -11.78
N LYS A 344 -14.69 -9.91 -11.89
CA LYS A 344 -14.74 -9.20 -13.19
C LYS A 344 -13.35 -9.05 -13.81
N ALA A 345 -12.35 -8.74 -13.00
CA ALA A 345 -10.97 -8.63 -13.48
C ALA A 345 -10.41 -9.97 -13.96
N ARG A 346 -10.67 -11.09 -13.25
CA ARG A 346 -10.30 -12.43 -13.72
C ARG A 346 -10.96 -12.76 -15.06
N LEU A 347 -12.22 -12.38 -15.25
CA LEU A 347 -12.90 -12.55 -16.55
C LEU A 347 -12.22 -11.71 -17.64
N ALA A 348 -11.94 -10.44 -17.37
CA ALA A 348 -11.26 -9.57 -18.34
C ALA A 348 -9.88 -10.11 -18.72
N LEU A 349 -9.11 -10.63 -17.75
CA LEU A 349 -7.83 -11.30 -17.99
C LEU A 349 -8.00 -12.58 -18.83
N ALA A 350 -9.03 -13.38 -18.58
CA ALA A 350 -9.33 -14.55 -19.38
C ALA A 350 -9.63 -14.19 -20.85
N LEU A 351 -10.47 -13.17 -21.07
CA LEU A 351 -10.80 -12.69 -22.42
C LEU A 351 -9.57 -12.14 -23.15
N LEU A 352 -8.69 -11.44 -22.45
CA LEU A 352 -7.45 -10.89 -22.99
C LEU A 352 -6.46 -12.01 -23.36
N ALA A 353 -6.26 -12.95 -22.46
CA ALA A 353 -5.32 -14.06 -22.66
C ALA A 353 -5.75 -15.01 -23.80
N TRP A 354 -7.06 -15.17 -24.05
CA TRP A 354 -7.57 -15.98 -25.15
C TRP A 354 -7.01 -15.58 -26.52
N LYS A 355 -6.79 -14.27 -26.72
CA LYS A 355 -6.26 -13.72 -27.99
C LYS A 355 -4.81 -14.06 -28.27
N LYS A 356 -4.09 -14.65 -27.30
CA LYS A 356 -2.66 -14.97 -27.38
C LYS A 356 -1.80 -13.81 -27.87
N PRO A 357 -1.90 -12.62 -27.25
CA PRO A 357 -1.17 -11.44 -27.68
C PRO A 357 0.35 -11.69 -27.67
N ASN A 358 1.12 -10.90 -28.42
CA ASN A 358 2.59 -10.87 -28.34
C ASN A 358 3.11 -9.57 -27.69
N LEU A 359 2.24 -8.57 -27.50
CA LEU A 359 2.47 -7.39 -26.68
C LEU A 359 1.32 -7.24 -25.69
N LEU A 360 1.62 -7.33 -24.39
CA LEU A 360 0.70 -7.00 -23.32
C LEU A 360 0.90 -5.55 -22.90
N VAL A 361 -0.16 -4.76 -22.97
CA VAL A 361 -0.19 -3.37 -22.51
C VAL A 361 -1.19 -3.29 -21.36
N LEU A 362 -0.71 -2.97 -20.17
CA LEU A 362 -1.48 -3.00 -18.94
C LEU A 362 -1.49 -1.59 -18.30
N ASP A 363 -2.67 -0.96 -18.25
CA ASP A 363 -2.84 0.37 -17.65
C ASP A 363 -3.59 0.22 -16.31
N GLU A 364 -2.83 0.32 -15.21
CA GLU A 364 -3.30 0.14 -13.82
C GLU A 364 -4.02 -1.20 -13.59
N PRO A 365 -3.40 -2.34 -13.93
CA PRO A 365 -4.08 -3.64 -13.92
C PRO A 365 -4.40 -4.14 -12.51
N THR A 366 -3.75 -3.60 -11.47
CA THR A 366 -3.93 -4.01 -10.07
C THR A 366 -5.09 -3.31 -9.37
N ASN A 367 -5.67 -2.28 -9.98
CA ASN A 367 -6.83 -1.61 -9.42
C ASN A 367 -8.01 -2.58 -9.31
N HIS A 368 -8.64 -2.62 -8.14
CA HIS A 368 -9.77 -3.51 -7.81
C HIS A 368 -9.45 -5.01 -7.75
N LEU A 369 -8.18 -5.41 -7.90
CA LEU A 369 -7.78 -6.80 -7.69
C LEU A 369 -7.59 -7.09 -6.21
N ASP A 370 -8.10 -8.23 -5.76
CA ASP A 370 -7.73 -8.81 -4.48
C ASP A 370 -6.26 -9.30 -4.50
N MET A 371 -5.69 -9.52 -3.34
CA MET A 371 -4.28 -9.87 -3.19
C MET A 371 -3.92 -11.18 -3.92
N GLU A 372 -4.81 -12.19 -3.89
CA GLU A 372 -4.61 -13.47 -4.58
C GLU A 372 -4.55 -13.27 -6.12
N THR A 373 -5.43 -12.44 -6.67
CA THR A 373 -5.45 -12.13 -8.10
C THR A 373 -4.26 -11.29 -8.53
N ARG A 374 -3.79 -10.34 -7.71
CA ARG A 374 -2.55 -9.57 -7.97
C ARG A 374 -1.34 -10.48 -8.03
N GLU A 375 -1.23 -11.41 -7.10
CA GLU A 375 -0.12 -12.37 -7.04
C GLU A 375 -0.12 -13.30 -8.25
N ALA A 376 -1.29 -13.86 -8.59
CA ALA A 376 -1.44 -14.69 -9.78
C ALA A 376 -1.09 -13.93 -11.07
N LEU A 377 -1.50 -12.64 -11.18
CA LEU A 377 -1.14 -11.79 -12.31
C LEU A 377 0.38 -11.54 -12.37
N THR A 378 1.01 -11.22 -11.25
CA THR A 378 2.46 -11.00 -11.15
C THR A 378 3.23 -12.25 -11.61
N MET A 379 2.83 -13.41 -11.13
CA MET A 379 3.43 -14.70 -11.55
C MET A 379 3.21 -14.99 -13.04
N ALA A 380 2.00 -14.77 -13.55
CA ALA A 380 1.70 -15.00 -14.97
C ALA A 380 2.50 -14.06 -15.89
N LEU A 381 2.68 -12.79 -15.48
CA LEU A 381 3.49 -11.83 -16.23
C LEU A 381 4.99 -12.16 -16.16
N SER A 382 5.50 -12.62 -15.03
CA SER A 382 6.93 -12.98 -14.90
C SER A 382 7.35 -14.12 -15.81
N THR A 383 6.43 -15.04 -16.15
CA THR A 383 6.67 -16.19 -17.03
C THR A 383 6.25 -15.95 -18.49
N TYR A 384 5.63 -14.83 -18.79
CA TYR A 384 5.15 -14.52 -20.13
C TYR A 384 6.30 -14.27 -21.12
N GLU A 385 6.23 -14.89 -22.32
CA GLU A 385 7.30 -14.85 -23.33
C GLU A 385 7.22 -13.64 -24.29
N GLY A 386 6.08 -12.94 -24.35
CA GLY A 386 5.92 -11.73 -25.18
C GLY A 386 6.45 -10.48 -24.50
N ALA A 387 6.33 -9.34 -25.19
CA ALA A 387 6.67 -8.06 -24.60
C ALA A 387 5.58 -7.55 -23.65
N VAL A 388 6.00 -6.80 -22.63
CA VAL A 388 5.11 -6.25 -21.60
C VAL A 388 5.36 -4.76 -21.44
N LEU A 389 4.29 -3.98 -21.46
CA LEU A 389 4.30 -2.55 -21.14
C LEU A 389 3.31 -2.30 -20.00
N ILE A 390 3.78 -1.90 -18.84
CA ILE A 390 2.97 -1.76 -17.63
C ILE A 390 3.00 -0.31 -17.14
N VAL A 391 1.82 0.26 -16.97
CA VAL A 391 1.61 1.46 -16.15
C VAL A 391 1.02 0.98 -14.83
N SER A 392 1.70 1.15 -13.73
CA SER A 392 1.19 0.77 -12.42
C SER A 392 1.81 1.60 -11.31
N HIS A 393 1.05 1.75 -10.24
CA HIS A 393 1.51 2.31 -8.97
C HIS A 393 1.89 1.20 -7.96
N ASP A 394 1.67 -0.06 -8.32
CA ASP A 394 2.07 -1.24 -7.56
C ASP A 394 3.57 -1.52 -7.78
N ARG A 395 4.37 -1.12 -6.81
CA ARG A 395 5.84 -1.28 -6.84
C ARG A 395 6.27 -2.74 -6.87
N HIS A 396 5.53 -3.63 -6.17
CA HIS A 396 5.81 -5.06 -6.17
C HIS A 396 5.63 -5.67 -7.57
N LEU A 397 4.52 -5.33 -8.25
CA LEU A 397 4.27 -5.77 -9.61
C LEU A 397 5.39 -5.29 -10.56
N LEU A 398 5.74 -4.00 -10.52
CA LEU A 398 6.79 -3.44 -11.37
C LEU A 398 8.14 -4.13 -11.14
N ARG A 399 8.59 -4.30 -9.88
CA ARG A 399 9.86 -4.98 -9.57
C ARG A 399 9.91 -6.42 -10.05
N ALA A 400 8.80 -7.14 -9.92
CA ALA A 400 8.75 -8.56 -10.27
C ALA A 400 8.64 -8.81 -11.78
N THR A 401 8.18 -7.82 -12.57
CA THR A 401 7.78 -8.04 -13.96
C THR A 401 8.48 -7.16 -14.99
N THR A 402 9.17 -6.08 -14.59
CA THR A 402 9.81 -5.16 -15.52
C THR A 402 11.33 -5.16 -15.37
N GLU A 403 12.05 -5.01 -16.49
CA GLU A 403 13.50 -4.94 -16.56
C GLU A 403 13.99 -3.52 -16.87
N GLN A 404 13.15 -2.73 -17.54
CA GLN A 404 13.45 -1.37 -17.96
C GLN A 404 12.33 -0.44 -17.49
N LEU A 405 12.71 0.76 -17.07
CA LEU A 405 11.78 1.78 -16.63
C LEU A 405 11.78 2.96 -17.60
N ILE A 406 10.60 3.50 -17.85
CA ILE A 406 10.40 4.69 -18.70
C ILE A 406 9.74 5.76 -17.83
N LEU A 407 10.37 6.94 -17.76
CA LEU A 407 9.81 8.08 -17.03
C LEU A 407 9.05 9.00 -17.98
N VAL A 408 7.80 9.28 -17.63
CA VAL A 408 6.95 10.29 -18.29
C VAL A 408 6.87 11.51 -17.38
N HIS A 409 7.49 12.61 -17.81
CA HIS A 409 7.57 13.84 -17.04
C HIS A 409 7.57 15.06 -17.99
N ASP A 410 6.78 16.08 -17.67
CA ASP A 410 6.68 17.35 -18.42
C ASP A 410 6.49 17.17 -19.94
N GLY A 411 5.68 16.19 -20.33
CA GLY A 411 5.40 15.89 -21.74
C GLY A 411 6.52 15.16 -22.48
N LEU A 412 7.60 14.78 -21.79
CA LEU A 412 8.70 13.99 -22.32
C LEU A 412 8.63 12.55 -21.86
N VAL A 413 9.13 11.65 -22.69
CA VAL A 413 9.24 10.21 -22.42
C VAL A 413 10.71 9.82 -22.56
N GLN A 414 11.31 9.33 -21.48
CA GLN A 414 12.73 9.03 -21.41
C GLN A 414 12.97 7.69 -20.71
N PRO A 415 13.99 6.90 -21.14
CA PRO A 415 14.46 5.78 -20.34
C PRO A 415 14.90 6.26 -18.94
N TYR A 416 14.66 5.46 -17.92
CA TYR A 416 15.06 5.73 -16.55
C TYR A 416 16.07 4.68 -16.10
N ASP A 417 17.32 5.09 -15.85
CA ASP A 417 18.43 4.18 -15.53
C ASP A 417 18.52 3.82 -14.03
N GLY A 418 17.61 4.34 -13.20
CA GLY A 418 17.50 4.03 -11.76
C GLY A 418 16.51 2.90 -11.47
N ASP A 419 16.50 2.45 -10.23
CA ASP A 419 15.46 1.55 -9.72
C ASP A 419 14.24 2.32 -9.14
N LEU A 420 13.25 1.59 -8.63
CA LEU A 420 12.05 2.20 -8.02
C LEU A 420 12.34 2.92 -6.70
N ASP A 421 13.39 2.54 -5.98
CA ASP A 421 13.80 3.22 -4.75
C ASP A 421 14.54 4.51 -5.08
N ASP A 422 15.36 4.52 -6.15
CA ASP A 422 15.97 5.74 -6.70
C ASP A 422 14.90 6.71 -7.20
N TYR A 423 13.86 6.21 -7.88
CA TYR A 423 12.72 7.03 -8.28
C TYR A 423 12.00 7.63 -7.06
N ALA A 424 11.80 6.86 -6.00
CA ALA A 424 11.19 7.36 -4.77
C ALA A 424 12.01 8.49 -4.13
N GLN A 425 13.34 8.38 -4.14
CA GLN A 425 14.23 9.45 -3.64
C GLN A 425 14.16 10.70 -4.51
N LEU A 426 14.21 10.54 -5.85
CA LEU A 426 14.09 11.62 -6.80
C LEU A 426 12.78 12.41 -6.61
N VAL A 427 11.68 11.73 -6.41
CA VAL A 427 10.37 12.31 -6.11
C VAL A 427 10.41 13.13 -4.81
N LEU A 428 10.98 12.59 -3.75
CA LEU A 428 11.10 13.29 -2.46
C LEU A 428 11.98 14.55 -2.57
N GLU A 429 13.04 14.51 -3.37
CA GLU A 429 13.92 15.66 -3.62
C GLU A 429 13.21 16.73 -4.45
N HIS A 430 12.54 16.35 -5.53
CA HIS A 430 11.74 17.28 -6.35
C HIS A 430 10.66 17.98 -5.51
N ARG A 431 9.96 17.26 -4.64
CA ARG A 431 8.98 17.89 -3.73
C ARG A 431 9.62 18.86 -2.75
N ARG A 432 10.81 18.56 -2.22
CA ARG A 432 11.53 19.47 -1.31
C ARG A 432 11.93 20.75 -2.04
N THR A 433 12.43 20.65 -3.27
CA THR A 433 12.82 21.81 -4.09
C THR A 433 11.62 22.63 -4.52
N THR A 434 10.51 22.02 -4.91
CA THR A 434 9.27 22.71 -5.31
C THR A 434 8.67 23.47 -4.12
N VAL A 435 8.56 22.84 -2.96
CA VAL A 435 8.06 23.50 -1.73
C VAL A 435 9.00 24.64 -1.29
N ALA A 436 10.31 24.49 -1.47
CA ALA A 436 11.28 25.54 -1.17
C ALA A 436 11.16 26.71 -2.16
N ALA A 437 10.98 26.43 -3.46
CA ALA A 437 10.77 27.44 -4.50
C ALA A 437 9.44 28.19 -4.31
N GLU A 438 8.34 27.50 -4.00
CA GLU A 438 7.05 28.11 -3.69
C GLU A 438 7.10 28.99 -2.45
N LYS A 439 7.82 28.56 -1.40
CA LYS A 439 8.06 29.39 -0.21
C LYS A 439 8.89 30.64 -0.53
N ALA A 440 9.86 30.52 -1.42
CA ALA A 440 10.68 31.65 -1.88
C ALA A 440 9.84 32.63 -2.74
N ALA A 441 9.04 32.12 -3.69
CA ALA A 441 8.14 32.91 -4.52
C ALA A 441 7.08 33.64 -3.70
N ALA A 442 6.46 32.97 -2.73
CA ALA A 442 5.48 33.59 -1.80
C ALA A 442 6.11 34.66 -0.89
N GLN A 443 7.43 34.70 -0.78
CA GLN A 443 8.14 35.77 -0.07
C GLN A 443 8.44 37.00 -0.96
N VAL A 444 8.50 36.83 -2.28
CA VAL A 444 8.78 37.90 -3.25
C VAL A 444 7.54 38.76 -3.52
N ASP A 445 6.33 38.17 -3.53
CA ASP A 445 5.06 38.89 -3.77
C ASP A 445 4.52 39.72 -2.58
N LYS A 446 5.29 39.81 -1.51
CA LYS A 446 4.90 40.64 -0.35
C LYS A 446 5.79 41.87 -0.28
N GLU A 447 5.36 42.97 -0.91
CA GLU A 447 5.95 44.29 -0.70
C GLU A 447 6.09 44.62 0.79
N PRO A 448 7.21 45.21 1.25
CA PRO A 448 7.44 45.48 2.65
C PRO A 448 6.69 46.72 3.11
N SER A 449 5.53 46.54 3.75
CA SER A 449 4.92 47.62 4.53
C SER A 449 5.77 47.91 5.78
N VAL A 450 5.97 49.19 6.07
CA VAL A 450 6.86 49.74 7.12
C VAL A 450 6.58 49.17 8.53
N ASN A 451 5.35 48.77 8.82
CA ASN A 451 4.93 48.16 10.09
C ASN A 451 5.49 46.75 10.35
N ARG A 452 5.98 46.05 9.33
CA ARG A 452 6.43 44.67 9.47
C ARG A 452 7.89 44.55 9.97
N LYS A 453 8.69 45.61 9.81
CA LYS A 453 10.06 45.67 10.38
C LYS A 453 10.05 45.75 11.90
N GLU A 454 9.09 46.46 12.45
CA GLU A 454 8.92 46.57 13.92
C GLU A 454 8.37 45.27 14.51
N ALA A 455 7.36 44.64 13.88
CA ALA A 455 6.83 43.35 14.29
C ALA A 455 7.90 42.25 14.25
N ARG A 456 8.72 42.21 13.19
CA ARG A 456 9.86 41.25 13.10
C ARG A 456 10.95 41.50 14.14
N ARG A 457 11.19 42.75 14.51
CA ARG A 457 12.11 43.06 15.62
C ARG A 457 11.55 42.62 16.97
N GLN A 458 10.27 42.80 17.21
CA GLN A 458 9.60 42.33 18.43
C GLN A 458 9.57 40.81 18.51
N GLU A 459 9.21 40.10 17.43
CA GLU A 459 9.28 38.63 17.36
C GLU A 459 10.72 38.08 17.52
N ALA A 460 11.72 38.76 16.94
CA ALA A 460 13.11 38.36 17.11
C ALA A 460 13.60 38.55 18.55
N GLN A 461 13.20 39.65 19.22
CA GLN A 461 13.50 39.87 20.63
C GLN A 461 12.78 38.85 21.53
N GLU A 462 11.55 38.52 21.21
CA GLU A 462 10.77 37.54 21.98
C GLU A 462 11.31 36.13 21.81
N ARG A 463 11.71 35.73 20.56
CA ARG A 463 12.43 34.46 20.30
C ARG A 463 13.78 34.40 21.03
N GLN A 464 14.53 35.50 21.08
CA GLN A 464 15.78 35.56 21.85
C GLN A 464 15.53 35.43 23.36
N ARG A 465 14.46 36.06 23.88
CA ARG A 465 14.05 35.95 25.28
C ARG A 465 13.62 34.54 25.65
N ILE A 466 12.83 33.87 24.79
CA ILE A 466 12.41 32.48 24.97
C ILE A 466 13.61 31.53 24.85
N ALA A 467 14.51 31.76 23.89
CA ALA A 467 15.73 30.97 23.75
C ALA A 467 16.70 31.13 24.95
N ALA A 468 16.76 32.35 25.51
CA ALA A 468 17.56 32.60 26.71
C ALA A 468 16.99 31.90 27.95
N LEU A 469 15.66 31.79 28.08
CA LEU A 469 14.98 31.04 29.12
C LEU A 469 15.06 29.53 28.95
N ARG A 470 15.04 29.02 27.71
CA ARG A 470 15.15 27.61 27.41
C ARG A 470 16.58 27.04 27.60
N LYS A 471 17.61 27.82 27.31
CA LYS A 471 19.00 27.37 27.40
C LYS A 471 19.41 26.81 28.77
N PRO A 472 19.11 27.44 29.93
CA PRO A 472 19.41 26.87 31.23
C PRO A 472 18.60 25.60 31.51
N LEU A 473 17.32 25.56 31.17
CA LEU A 473 16.45 24.39 31.35
C LEU A 473 16.91 23.19 30.55
N GLN A 474 17.32 23.38 29.29
CA GLN A 474 17.91 22.32 28.46
C GLN A 474 19.24 21.79 29.01
N LYS A 475 20.07 22.65 29.62
CA LYS A 475 21.28 22.20 30.29
C LYS A 475 21.01 21.39 31.54
N GLU A 476 19.99 21.79 32.30
CA GLU A 476 19.57 21.06 33.47
C GLU A 476 18.93 19.71 33.11
N LEU A 477 18.08 19.65 32.07
CA LEU A 477 17.51 18.43 31.53
C LEU A 477 18.59 17.46 31.11
N ALA A 478 19.57 17.89 30.30
CA ALA A 478 20.67 17.04 29.85
C ALA A 478 21.55 16.50 31.01
N LYS A 479 21.66 17.29 32.11
CA LYS A 479 22.37 16.85 33.30
C LYS A 479 21.60 15.79 34.08
N VAL A 480 20.28 15.96 34.21
CA VAL A 480 19.38 14.99 34.86
C VAL A 480 19.32 13.69 34.04
N GLU A 481 19.20 13.77 32.73
CA GLU A 481 19.23 12.60 31.83
C GLU A 481 20.50 11.77 31.97
N LYS A 482 21.66 12.43 32.04
CA LYS A 482 22.93 11.75 32.23
C LYS A 482 23.01 11.04 33.59
N GLN A 483 22.57 11.71 34.65
CA GLN A 483 22.54 11.15 36.00
C GLN A 483 21.54 9.98 36.11
N LEU A 484 20.38 10.10 35.45
CA LEU A 484 19.37 9.07 35.41
C LEU A 484 19.90 7.80 34.69
N ALA A 485 20.57 7.98 33.55
CA ALA A 485 21.17 6.87 32.81
C ALA A 485 22.22 6.12 33.64
N GLU A 486 23.15 6.86 34.31
CA GLU A 486 24.18 6.28 35.14
C GLU A 486 23.62 5.51 36.37
N LYS A 487 22.58 6.06 37.01
CA LYS A 487 21.95 5.46 38.19
C LYS A 487 21.05 4.29 37.84
N ASN A 488 20.34 4.32 36.71
CA ASN A 488 19.52 3.22 36.20
C ASN A 488 20.41 2.01 35.82
N GLU A 489 21.57 2.25 35.23
CA GLU A 489 22.49 1.17 34.89
C GLU A 489 23.08 0.50 36.14
N ALA A 490 23.42 1.31 37.16
CA ALA A 490 23.86 0.78 38.43
C ALA A 490 22.77 -0.01 39.18
N LEU A 491 21.52 0.50 39.18
CA LEU A 491 20.39 -0.18 39.77
C LEU A 491 20.08 -1.52 39.05
N LYS A 492 20.20 -1.54 37.73
CA LYS A 492 20.00 -2.74 36.91
C LYS A 492 21.02 -3.82 37.27
N VAL A 493 22.30 -3.48 37.36
CA VAL A 493 23.36 -4.43 37.73
C VAL A 493 23.11 -5.04 39.12
N LEU A 494 22.64 -4.23 40.08
CA LEU A 494 22.31 -4.72 41.42
C LEU A 494 21.04 -5.60 41.40
N SER A 495 20.01 -5.20 40.61
CA SER A 495 18.80 -5.97 40.46
C SER A 495 19.04 -7.33 39.78
N ASP A 496 19.90 -7.38 38.75
CA ASP A 496 20.28 -8.61 38.05
C ASP A 496 21.03 -9.56 38.99
N ARG A 497 21.91 -9.01 39.85
CA ARG A 497 22.58 -9.79 40.90
C ARG A 497 21.63 -10.35 41.96
N LEU A 498 20.65 -9.56 42.35
CA LEU A 498 19.63 -9.99 43.33
C LEU A 498 18.60 -10.97 42.74
N ALA A 499 18.42 -10.98 41.39
CA ALA A 499 17.55 -11.94 40.69
C ALA A 499 18.23 -13.32 40.49
N ASP A 500 19.53 -13.40 40.64
CA ASP A 500 20.28 -14.67 40.52
C ASP A 500 20.08 -15.53 41.78
N GLY A 501 19.42 -16.67 41.63
CA GLY A 501 19.14 -17.61 42.74
C GLY A 501 20.40 -18.16 43.41
N ASP A 502 21.52 -18.29 42.66
CA ASP A 502 22.78 -18.81 43.18
C ASP A 502 23.51 -17.77 44.02
N PHE A 503 23.22 -16.49 43.88
CA PHE A 503 23.82 -15.41 44.66
C PHE A 503 23.56 -15.53 46.17
N TYR A 504 22.37 -15.98 46.55
CA TYR A 504 22.00 -16.16 47.97
C TYR A 504 22.57 -17.42 48.61
N THR A 505 22.98 -18.40 47.82
CA THR A 505 23.51 -19.68 48.31
C THR A 505 25.02 -19.77 48.29
N SER A 506 25.69 -19.00 47.41
CA SER A 506 27.15 -19.08 47.19
C SER A 506 27.93 -17.89 47.75
N THR A 507 27.27 -16.81 48.20
CA THR A 507 27.89 -15.54 48.61
C THR A 507 27.77 -15.33 50.11
N ASP A 508 28.78 -14.68 50.71
CA ASP A 508 28.82 -14.39 52.15
C ASP A 508 27.65 -13.45 52.56
N GLN A 509 27.05 -13.72 53.72
CA GLN A 509 25.87 -12.95 54.22
C GLN A 509 26.15 -11.45 54.35
N GLU A 510 27.39 -11.04 54.63
CA GLU A 510 27.76 -9.60 54.68
C GLU A 510 27.71 -8.94 53.31
N GLU A 511 28.07 -9.62 52.24
CA GLU A 511 28.04 -9.10 50.88
C GLU A 511 26.58 -9.02 50.34
N VAL A 512 25.74 -10.00 50.63
CA VAL A 512 24.29 -9.95 50.32
C VAL A 512 23.62 -8.78 51.02
N ALA A 513 23.92 -8.54 52.29
CA ALA A 513 23.38 -7.41 53.05
C ALA A 513 23.90 -6.05 52.53
N ARG A 514 25.09 -5.99 51.97
CA ARG A 514 25.65 -4.79 51.34
C ARG A 514 24.90 -4.49 50.03
N VAL A 515 24.73 -5.45 49.14
CA VAL A 515 24.05 -5.29 47.85
C VAL A 515 22.57 -4.90 48.04
N LEU A 516 21.91 -5.49 49.04
CA LEU A 516 20.52 -5.10 49.40
C LEU A 516 20.42 -3.66 49.90
N ARG A 517 21.40 -3.20 50.69
CA ARG A 517 21.46 -1.81 51.15
C ARG A 517 21.70 -0.85 49.99
N GLU A 518 22.70 -1.12 49.15
CA GLU A 518 23.02 -0.29 47.98
C GLU A 518 21.84 -0.21 47.00
N HIS A 519 21.14 -1.32 46.75
CA HIS A 519 19.91 -1.34 45.95
C HIS A 519 18.77 -0.50 46.57
N GLY A 520 18.60 -0.63 47.89
CA GLY A 520 17.58 0.13 48.63
C GLY A 520 17.86 1.64 48.69
N GLU A 521 19.13 2.07 48.67
CA GLU A 521 19.55 3.47 48.63
C GLU A 521 19.47 4.09 47.22
N LEU A 522 19.76 3.29 46.19
CA LEU A 522 19.73 3.76 44.80
C LEU A 522 18.32 3.95 44.26
N LYS A 523 17.37 3.12 44.64
CA LYS A 523 15.97 3.15 44.14
C LYS A 523 15.28 4.50 44.35
N PRO A 524 15.27 5.10 45.57
CA PRO A 524 14.65 6.41 45.78
C PRO A 524 15.38 7.54 45.06
N ILE A 525 16.69 7.40 44.79
CA ILE A 525 17.46 8.39 44.01
C ILE A 525 17.04 8.38 42.56
N VAL A 526 16.81 7.20 41.99
CA VAL A 526 16.30 7.06 40.61
C VAL A 526 14.89 7.63 40.50
N GLU A 527 13.99 7.29 41.41
CA GLU A 527 12.62 7.83 41.46
C GLU A 527 12.60 9.38 41.56
N ALA A 528 13.48 9.94 42.36
CA ALA A 528 13.60 11.41 42.48
C ALA A 528 14.14 12.06 41.19
N LEU A 529 15.08 11.41 40.49
CA LEU A 529 15.60 11.90 39.21
C LEU A 529 14.56 11.76 38.08
N GLU A 530 13.76 10.71 38.08
CA GLU A 530 12.62 10.54 37.15
C GLU A 530 11.56 11.62 37.36
N MET A 531 11.19 11.91 38.60
CA MET A 531 10.28 13.01 38.90
C MET A 531 10.84 14.36 38.43
N ARG A 532 12.15 14.59 38.63
CA ARG A 532 12.79 15.84 38.20
C ARG A 532 12.90 15.94 36.69
N TRP A 533 13.11 14.82 36.02
CA TRP A 533 13.10 14.74 34.55
C TRP A 533 11.71 15.08 33.98
N LEU A 534 10.65 14.54 34.57
CA LEU A 534 9.26 14.84 34.22
C LEU A 534 8.88 16.33 34.44
N GLU A 535 9.43 16.99 35.47
CA GLU A 535 9.21 18.42 35.69
C GLU A 535 9.93 19.30 34.65
N LEU A 536 11.02 18.84 34.06
CA LEU A 536 11.86 19.60 33.13
C LEU A 536 11.55 19.29 31.66
N SER A 537 10.89 18.17 31.35
CA SER A 537 10.49 17.76 30.00
C SER A 537 9.16 18.37 29.59
#